data_1fed1510155396871697cfb4d4b6d072
#
_entry.id   1fed1510155396871697cfb4d4b6d072
#
_cell.length_a   1.000
_cell.length_b   1.000
_cell.length_c   1.000
_cell.angle_alpha   90.00
_cell.angle_beta   90.00
_cell.angle_gamma   90.00
#
_symmetry.space_group_name_H-M   'P 1'
#
loop_
_entity.id
_entity.type
_entity.pdbx_description
1 polymer ?
#
loop_
_entity_poly.entity_id
_entity_poly.type
_entity_poly.pdbx_seq_one_letter_code
_entity_poly.pdbx_strand_id
1 'polypeptide(L)'
;MSHATTHRASSRQKVVSRPALPALTALSAALLGLTSLSAQAQDATLFSVVRNPPVFQGEDNVNAASGSSGIQAQGNVSEATLPPARQRNVRLDVGYVDSYIWDPNNDKYDRVRLRSYHGDSSRPLVAPTIEIQPGTRLNVKLTNNLQPDADKVCKEAKENDPRCFNVTNLHTHGLWVSPRGNADNIFLKVEPGQSQLYEIDVPTDHPAGTFWYHSHFHGSTALQVSSGMAGALIIRGNRLPSGNTNGDLDTLLRSTPGTRVQERLLMLQQISYGCVGTDDKLKRMPANGGENQGQGATTTPLRCDDGDVGTVDNYDALDGPNSWRDSGRFTTVNGVTLPRFVGAVAGRLERWRIIHGGVRDSVNLEFRKAVLNNMPVSDVRNLSGKSLQRFINNNCTGAPLTHDRDRKSVV
;
A
#
# COMPACT_ATOMS: atom_id res chain seq x y z
N MET A 1 53.64 39.93 60.52
CA MET A 1 54.32 41.11 59.95
C MET A 1 53.58 41.50 58.72
N SER A 2 52.89 42.57 58.84
CA SER A 2 52.88 43.86 58.11
C SER A 2 52.05 43.79 56.83
N HIS A 3 50.83 44.26 56.89
CA HIS A 3 50.36 45.59 56.47
C HIS A 3 50.55 45.87 54.94
N ALA A 4 49.45 46.07 54.18
CA ALA A 4 48.92 47.40 54.00
C ALA A 4 47.59 47.39 53.16
N THR A 5 46.68 48.10 53.73
CA THR A 5 45.47 48.69 53.17
C THR A 5 45.74 49.70 52.06
N THR A 6 44.84 49.81 51.06
CA THR A 6 44.34 51.13 50.59
C THR A 6 43.09 51.00 49.71
N HIS A 7 42.21 51.74 50.00
CA HIS A 7 40.96 52.44 49.68
C HIS A 7 40.65 52.83 48.24
N ARG A 8 39.27 52.82 47.95
CA ARG A 8 38.45 53.74 47.11
C ARG A 8 38.40 53.43 45.59
N ALA A 9 37.26 53.45 44.92
CA ALA A 9 36.14 54.36 44.99
C ALA A 9 34.90 53.77 44.34
N SER A 10 33.76 54.18 44.85
CA SER A 10 32.41 53.97 44.39
C SER A 10 32.13 54.70 43.05
N SER A 11 31.49 54.02 42.11
CA SER A 11 30.63 54.70 41.15
C SER A 11 29.34 53.89 40.94
N ARG A 12 28.26 54.43 41.42
CA ARG A 12 26.89 53.96 41.16
C ARG A 12 26.55 54.17 39.69
N GLN A 13 26.29 53.10 38.94
CA GLN A 13 25.54 53.19 37.70
C GLN A 13 24.13 52.70 37.93
N LYS A 14 23.16 53.54 37.58
CA LYS A 14 21.73 53.30 37.63
C LYS A 14 21.38 52.13 36.67
N VAL A 15 20.79 51.08 37.22
CA VAL A 15 20.11 50.04 36.45
C VAL A 15 18.76 50.59 36.00
N VAL A 16 18.61 50.85 34.70
CA VAL A 16 17.32 51.12 34.06
C VAL A 16 16.65 49.78 33.83
N SER A 17 15.65 49.51 34.61
CA SER A 17 14.76 48.34 34.41
C SER A 17 13.98 48.53 33.11
N ARG A 18 14.20 47.62 32.13
CA ARG A 18 13.30 47.46 30.97
C ARG A 18 12.12 46.60 31.40
N PRO A 19 10.89 46.92 30.99
CA PRO A 19 9.73 46.11 31.31
C PRO A 19 9.78 44.82 30.49
N ALA A 20 9.50 43.71 31.16
CA ALA A 20 9.33 42.38 30.56
C ALA A 20 8.12 42.38 29.62
N LEU A 21 8.29 41.86 28.44
CA LEU A 21 7.22 41.48 27.52
C LEU A 21 6.85 39.99 27.80
N PRO A 22 5.69 39.71 28.35
CA PRO A 22 5.12 38.39 28.32
C PRO A 22 3.82 38.39 27.53
N ALA A 23 3.85 38.36 26.22
CA ALA A 23 2.63 38.15 25.43
C ALA A 23 2.83 37.48 24.05
N LEU A 24 4.05 37.15 23.65
CA LEU A 24 4.24 36.54 22.31
C LEU A 24 4.42 35.02 22.32
N THR A 25 4.72 34.41 23.45
CA THR A 25 4.93 32.93 23.50
C THR A 25 3.63 32.13 23.64
N ALA A 26 2.57 32.72 24.21
CA ALA A 26 1.29 32.02 24.33
C ALA A 26 0.48 31.99 23.01
N LEU A 27 0.64 32.98 22.14
CA LEU A 27 -0.04 33.00 20.84
C LEU A 27 0.60 32.02 19.82
N SER A 28 1.92 31.85 19.89
CA SER A 28 2.63 30.91 19.01
C SER A 28 2.32 29.45 19.32
N ALA A 29 2.14 29.09 20.59
CA ALA A 29 1.75 27.74 20.99
C ALA A 29 0.28 27.44 20.65
N ALA A 30 -0.60 28.42 20.74
CA ALA A 30 -2.00 28.26 20.33
C ALA A 30 -2.15 28.16 18.80
N LEU A 31 -1.32 28.86 18.01
CA LEU A 31 -1.34 28.75 16.55
C LEU A 31 -0.77 27.40 16.07
N LEU A 32 0.27 26.86 16.72
CA LEU A 32 0.81 25.54 16.41
C LEU A 32 -0.16 24.41 16.81
N GLY A 33 -0.93 24.57 17.87
CA GLY A 33 -1.97 23.63 18.28
C GLY A 33 -3.18 23.63 17.34
N LEU A 34 -3.56 24.78 16.78
CA LEU A 34 -4.65 24.90 15.83
C LEU A 34 -4.28 24.39 14.43
N THR A 35 -3.02 24.52 14.02
CA THR A 35 -2.55 23.96 12.74
C THR A 35 -2.42 22.43 12.78
N SER A 36 -2.08 21.83 13.93
CA SER A 36 -2.04 20.39 14.07
C SER A 36 -3.44 19.74 14.08
N LEU A 37 -4.43 20.40 14.68
CA LEU A 37 -5.83 19.94 14.66
C LEU A 37 -6.48 20.08 13.29
N SER A 38 -6.14 21.12 12.52
CA SER A 38 -6.65 21.27 11.15
C SER A 38 -5.98 20.32 10.16
N ALA A 39 -4.68 19.98 10.35
CA ALA A 39 -3.99 18.99 9.56
C ALA A 39 -4.55 17.57 9.79
N GLN A 40 -4.83 17.20 11.04
CA GLN A 40 -5.45 15.91 11.36
C GLN A 40 -6.89 15.79 10.83
N ALA A 41 -7.66 16.87 10.82
CA ALA A 41 -9.02 16.85 10.28
C ALA A 41 -9.03 16.80 8.73
N GLN A 42 -8.07 17.44 8.06
CA GLN A 42 -7.91 17.33 6.61
C GLN A 42 -7.42 15.94 6.18
N ASP A 43 -6.52 15.33 6.95
CA ASP A 43 -6.04 13.98 6.68
C ASP A 43 -7.15 12.93 6.83
N ALA A 44 -8.02 13.03 7.83
CA ALA A 44 -9.12 12.08 8.03
C ALA A 44 -10.09 12.01 6.84
N THR A 45 -10.32 13.13 6.15
CA THR A 45 -11.15 13.14 4.93
C THR A 45 -10.41 12.58 3.71
N LEU A 46 -9.09 12.74 3.61
CA LEU A 46 -8.27 12.19 2.55
C LEU A 46 -8.21 10.66 2.63
N PHE A 47 -8.13 10.07 3.82
CA PHE A 47 -8.03 8.63 4.04
C PHE A 47 -9.35 7.87 3.91
N SER A 48 -10.50 8.54 3.75
CA SER A 48 -11.80 7.87 3.63
C SER A 48 -12.28 7.69 2.18
N VAL A 49 -11.66 8.36 1.22
CA VAL A 49 -12.06 8.33 -0.19
C VAL A 49 -11.07 7.51 -0.98
N VAL A 50 -11.56 6.46 -1.64
CA VAL A 50 -10.74 5.66 -2.56
C VAL A 50 -10.40 6.47 -3.80
N ARG A 51 -9.12 6.53 -4.09
CA ARG A 51 -8.59 7.01 -5.36
C ARG A 51 -7.83 5.88 -6.03
N ASN A 52 -7.79 5.87 -7.36
CA ASN A 52 -6.92 4.94 -8.06
C ASN A 52 -5.45 5.15 -7.61
N PRO A 53 -4.66 4.08 -7.51
CA PRO A 53 -3.23 4.21 -7.32
C PRO A 53 -2.62 5.13 -8.39
N PRO A 54 -1.59 5.91 -8.07
CA PRO A 54 -0.93 6.77 -9.05
C PRO A 54 -0.35 5.91 -10.19
N VAL A 55 -0.49 6.37 -11.43
CA VAL A 55 0.16 5.73 -12.57
C VAL A 55 1.60 6.21 -12.64
N PHE A 56 2.53 5.28 -12.74
CA PHE A 56 3.94 5.59 -12.89
C PHE A 56 4.17 6.38 -14.20
N GLN A 57 4.78 7.56 -14.13
CA GLN A 57 4.93 8.46 -15.28
C GLN A 57 6.09 8.08 -16.22
N GLY A 58 6.96 7.18 -15.77
CA GLY A 58 8.14 6.76 -16.53
C GLY A 58 9.36 7.62 -16.26
N GLU A 59 10.53 7.02 -16.40
CA GLU A 59 11.82 7.70 -16.36
C GLU A 59 12.56 7.45 -17.68
N ASP A 60 13.18 8.49 -18.20
CA ASP A 60 13.89 8.40 -19.48
C ASP A 60 15.19 7.58 -19.38
N ASN A 61 15.75 7.39 -18.18
CA ASN A 61 16.98 6.66 -17.99
C ASN A 61 17.06 5.91 -16.65
N VAL A 62 16.76 4.62 -16.66
CA VAL A 62 16.92 3.73 -15.48
C VAL A 62 18.39 3.29 -15.28
N ASN A 63 19.28 3.53 -16.23
CA ASN A 63 20.66 3.08 -16.19
C ASN A 63 21.64 4.10 -15.58
N ALA A 64 21.21 5.33 -15.25
CA ALA A 64 22.06 6.33 -14.63
C ALA A 64 22.45 5.94 -13.21
N ALA A 65 23.68 5.47 -13.06
CA ALA A 65 24.45 5.29 -11.84
C ALA A 65 23.95 4.27 -10.79
N SER A 66 24.43 3.05 -10.92
CA SER A 66 25.09 2.35 -9.81
C SER A 66 25.87 1.18 -10.39
N GLY A 67 27.15 1.08 -10.04
CA GLY A 67 28.00 -0.03 -10.46
C GLY A 67 27.41 -1.34 -9.94
N SER A 68 26.84 -2.12 -10.83
CA SER A 68 26.40 -3.47 -10.55
C SER A 68 27.49 -4.42 -10.95
N SER A 69 28.03 -5.14 -10.00
CA SER A 69 28.73 -6.39 -10.28
C SER A 69 27.68 -7.43 -10.73
N GLY A 70 27.25 -7.32 -11.98
CA GLY A 70 26.37 -8.28 -12.60
C GLY A 70 27.15 -9.56 -12.90
N ILE A 71 26.68 -10.69 -12.43
CA ILE A 71 27.11 -12.01 -12.92
C ILE A 71 26.68 -12.07 -14.39
N GLN A 72 27.63 -11.95 -15.29
CA GLN A 72 27.38 -12.18 -16.73
C GLN A 72 27.12 -13.66 -16.95
N ALA A 73 25.86 -14.01 -17.19
CA ALA A 73 25.54 -15.30 -17.77
C ALA A 73 25.94 -15.28 -19.25
N GLN A 74 27.08 -15.89 -19.57
CA GLN A 74 27.44 -16.16 -20.96
C GLN A 74 26.52 -17.26 -21.50
N GLY A 75 25.67 -16.90 -22.41
CA GLY A 75 24.88 -17.82 -23.19
C GLY A 75 24.57 -17.20 -24.55
N ASN A 76 25.38 -17.53 -25.54
CA ASN A 76 25.13 -17.18 -26.94
C ASN A 76 23.87 -17.88 -27.42
N VAL A 77 22.78 -17.15 -27.56
CA VAL A 77 21.69 -17.47 -28.50
C VAL A 77 21.44 -16.23 -29.32
N SER A 78 21.80 -16.31 -30.59
CA SER A 78 21.47 -15.26 -31.55
C SER A 78 19.97 -15.30 -31.80
N GLU A 79 19.23 -14.49 -31.06
CA GLU A 79 17.83 -14.23 -31.32
C GLU A 79 17.74 -12.98 -32.22
N ALA A 80 17.05 -13.12 -33.35
CA ALA A 80 16.88 -12.04 -34.29
C ALA A 80 16.28 -10.82 -33.57
N THR A 81 17.06 -9.77 -33.44
CA THR A 81 16.63 -8.50 -32.83
C THR A 81 15.57 -7.86 -33.71
N LEU A 82 14.30 -8.07 -33.34
CA LEU A 82 13.25 -7.17 -33.77
C LEU A 82 13.53 -5.77 -33.18
N PRO A 83 13.29 -4.70 -33.93
CA PRO A 83 13.50 -3.36 -33.42
C PRO A 83 12.74 -3.19 -32.10
N PRO A 84 13.28 -2.51 -31.08
CA PRO A 84 12.62 -2.35 -29.79
C PRO A 84 11.31 -1.58 -30.00
N ALA A 85 10.24 -2.35 -30.09
CA ALA A 85 8.90 -1.81 -29.99
C ALA A 85 8.81 -1.18 -28.62
N ARG A 86 8.40 -0.09 -28.32
CA ARG A 86 8.10 0.60 -27.06
C ARG A 86 8.86 0.10 -25.85
N GLN A 87 9.69 0.89 -25.30
CA GLN A 87 10.29 0.68 -23.97
C GLN A 87 9.49 1.42 -22.91
N ARG A 88 9.33 0.80 -21.75
CA ARG A 88 8.80 1.43 -20.55
C ARG A 88 9.81 1.26 -19.42
N ASN A 89 10.37 2.35 -18.96
CA ASN A 89 11.32 2.37 -17.86
C ASN A 89 10.56 2.72 -16.58
N VAL A 90 10.76 1.93 -15.52
CA VAL A 90 10.12 2.06 -14.22
C VAL A 90 11.18 1.97 -13.15
N ARG A 91 11.10 2.85 -12.16
CA ARG A 91 11.86 2.76 -10.92
C ARG A 91 10.95 2.40 -9.78
N LEU A 92 11.27 1.34 -9.07
CA LEU A 92 10.60 0.92 -7.85
C LEU A 92 11.59 0.95 -6.69
N ASP A 93 11.30 1.75 -5.68
CA ASP A 93 12.08 1.80 -4.46
C ASP A 93 11.29 1.08 -3.35
N VAL A 94 11.92 0.10 -2.71
CA VAL A 94 11.36 -0.63 -1.57
C VAL A 94 11.95 -0.07 -0.29
N GLY A 95 11.11 0.18 0.69
CA GLY A 95 11.55 0.63 2.00
C GLY A 95 10.45 0.60 3.04
N TYR A 96 10.79 0.93 4.28
CA TYR A 96 9.78 1.17 5.29
C TYR A 96 9.12 2.52 5.09
N VAL A 97 7.80 2.55 5.23
CA VAL A 97 7.00 3.78 5.23
C VAL A 97 6.17 3.87 6.50
N ASP A 98 6.14 5.05 7.08
CA ASP A 98 5.21 5.39 8.16
C ASP A 98 3.90 5.86 7.55
N SER A 99 2.79 5.33 8.04
CA SER A 99 1.45 5.66 7.57
C SER A 99 0.43 5.41 8.67
N TYR A 100 -0.85 5.53 8.32
CA TYR A 100 -1.96 5.31 9.22
C TYR A 100 -3.00 4.41 8.56
N ILE A 101 -3.52 3.44 9.32
CA ILE A 101 -4.63 2.59 8.91
C ILE A 101 -5.77 2.81 9.91
N TRP A 102 -6.95 3.12 9.40
CA TRP A 102 -8.15 3.23 10.22
C TRP A 102 -8.53 1.88 10.82
N ASP A 103 -8.64 1.80 12.14
CA ASP A 103 -9.17 0.64 12.86
C ASP A 103 -10.64 0.89 13.26
N PRO A 104 -11.61 0.28 12.55
CA PRO A 104 -13.03 0.44 12.85
C PRO A 104 -13.43 -0.07 14.24
N ASN A 105 -12.70 -1.03 14.81
CA ASN A 105 -13.02 -1.59 16.13
C ASN A 105 -12.73 -0.60 17.25
N ASN A 106 -11.66 0.18 17.11
CA ASN A 106 -11.21 1.14 18.12
C ASN A 106 -11.59 2.58 17.79
N ASP A 107 -12.18 2.83 16.61
CA ASP A 107 -12.55 4.17 16.14
C ASP A 107 -11.36 5.16 16.11
N LYS A 108 -10.20 4.69 15.70
CA LYS A 108 -8.98 5.49 15.61
C LYS A 108 -8.10 5.06 14.44
N TYR A 109 -7.14 5.90 14.10
CA TYR A 109 -6.07 5.55 13.18
C TYR A 109 -4.92 4.93 13.96
N ASP A 110 -4.57 3.70 13.61
CA ASP A 110 -3.34 3.08 14.08
C ASP A 110 -2.17 3.58 13.23
N ARG A 111 -1.11 4.07 13.89
CA ARG A 111 0.15 4.34 13.23
C ARG A 111 0.77 3.00 12.82
N VAL A 112 1.22 2.90 11.56
CA VAL A 112 1.88 1.69 11.06
C VAL A 112 3.20 2.05 10.40
N ARG A 113 4.16 1.13 10.50
CA ARG A 113 5.43 1.16 9.78
C ARG A 113 5.58 -0.14 9.01
N LEU A 114 5.42 -0.05 7.70
CA LEU A 114 5.28 -1.20 6.84
C LEU A 114 6.26 -1.14 5.65
N ARG A 115 6.63 -2.29 5.12
CA ARG A 115 7.35 -2.37 3.86
C ARG A 115 6.44 -1.98 2.71
N SER A 116 6.94 -1.18 1.78
CA SER A 116 6.17 -0.70 0.64
C SER A 116 7.07 -0.47 -0.58
N TYR A 117 6.46 -0.46 -1.76
CA TYR A 117 7.06 0.04 -3.00
C TYR A 117 7.01 1.58 -3.10
N HIS A 118 6.98 2.27 -2.00
CA HIS A 118 6.91 3.74 -1.93
C HIS A 118 5.91 4.35 -2.93
N GLY A 119 4.64 4.40 -2.53
CA GLY A 119 3.63 5.17 -3.24
C GLY A 119 3.89 6.68 -3.22
N ASP A 120 2.89 7.48 -3.56
CA ASP A 120 3.00 8.92 -3.41
C ASP A 120 3.03 9.34 -1.92
N SER A 121 3.50 10.56 -1.64
CA SER A 121 3.65 11.07 -0.27
C SER A 121 2.34 11.12 0.53
N SER A 122 1.21 11.16 -0.15
CA SER A 122 -0.12 11.17 0.50
C SER A 122 -0.63 9.76 0.79
N ARG A 123 -0.12 8.75 0.09
CA ARG A 123 -0.51 7.34 0.22
C ARG A 123 0.70 6.41 0.03
N PRO A 124 1.65 6.44 0.95
CA PRO A 124 2.92 5.75 0.78
C PRO A 124 2.80 4.21 0.76
N LEU A 125 1.71 3.64 1.28
CA LEU A 125 1.43 2.21 1.23
C LEU A 125 0.84 1.73 -0.10
N VAL A 126 0.42 2.65 -0.99
CA VAL A 126 -0.22 2.31 -2.25
C VAL A 126 0.83 2.29 -3.36
N ALA A 127 1.22 1.11 -3.79
CA ALA A 127 2.19 0.96 -4.87
C ALA A 127 1.72 1.61 -6.18
N PRO A 128 2.63 2.19 -6.98
CA PRO A 128 2.27 2.81 -8.24
C PRO A 128 1.75 1.78 -9.26
N THR A 129 0.83 2.19 -10.11
CA THR A 129 0.33 1.37 -11.22
C THR A 129 1.30 1.46 -12.40
N ILE A 130 1.72 0.32 -12.93
CA ILE A 130 2.47 0.21 -14.17
C ILE A 130 1.50 -0.02 -15.32
N GLU A 131 1.51 0.87 -16.32
CA GLU A 131 0.72 0.70 -17.54
C GLU A 131 1.62 0.49 -18.76
N ILE A 132 1.36 -0.59 -19.49
CA ILE A 132 2.08 -0.98 -20.70
C ILE A 132 1.11 -1.48 -21.77
N GLN A 133 1.64 -1.84 -22.93
CA GLN A 133 0.89 -2.46 -24.04
C GLN A 133 1.56 -3.77 -24.48
N PRO A 134 0.88 -4.65 -25.17
CA PRO A 134 1.51 -5.80 -25.81
C PRO A 134 2.70 -5.34 -26.70
N GLY A 135 3.78 -6.11 -26.70
CA GLY A 135 5.01 -5.77 -27.41
C GLY A 135 5.91 -4.73 -26.71
N THR A 136 5.64 -4.41 -25.45
CA THR A 136 6.48 -3.50 -24.67
C THR A 136 7.64 -4.26 -24.02
N ARG A 137 8.87 -3.70 -24.11
CA ARG A 137 9.96 -4.06 -23.19
C ARG A 137 9.81 -3.23 -21.93
N LEU A 138 9.49 -3.90 -20.81
CA LEU A 138 9.38 -3.29 -19.50
C LEU A 138 10.71 -3.44 -18.75
N ASN A 139 11.38 -2.32 -18.51
CA ASN A 139 12.59 -2.26 -17.71
C ASN A 139 12.23 -1.76 -16.32
N VAL A 140 12.43 -2.57 -15.28
CA VAL A 140 12.17 -2.18 -13.90
C VAL A 140 13.46 -2.18 -13.12
N LYS A 141 13.91 -1.02 -12.68
CA LYS A 141 14.98 -0.91 -11.69
C LYS A 141 14.36 -0.98 -10.30
N LEU A 142 14.55 -2.12 -9.63
CA LEU A 142 14.15 -2.31 -8.24
C LEU A 142 15.32 -1.96 -7.33
N THR A 143 15.12 -1.03 -6.39
CA THR A 143 16.10 -0.66 -5.37
C THR A 143 15.57 -1.04 -4.01
N ASN A 144 16.34 -1.79 -3.23
CA ASN A 144 15.97 -2.20 -1.88
C ASN A 144 16.64 -1.29 -0.84
N ASN A 145 15.87 -0.38 -0.29
CA ASN A 145 16.29 0.56 0.77
C ASN A 145 15.89 0.08 2.19
N LEU A 146 15.51 -1.18 2.33
CA LEU A 146 15.27 -1.76 3.65
C LEU A 146 16.58 -1.89 4.44
N GLN A 147 16.48 -1.94 5.76
CA GLN A 147 17.63 -2.20 6.61
C GLN A 147 18.03 -3.70 6.52
N PRO A 148 19.30 -4.04 6.67
CA PRO A 148 19.70 -5.44 6.77
C PRO A 148 18.95 -6.18 7.89
N ASP A 149 18.57 -7.42 7.61
CA ASP A 149 18.02 -8.30 8.64
C ASP A 149 19.08 -8.62 9.71
N ALA A 150 18.62 -8.93 10.93
CA ALA A 150 19.51 -9.49 11.93
C ALA A 150 20.12 -10.82 11.43
N ASP A 151 21.39 -11.04 11.69
CA ASP A 151 22.17 -12.19 11.18
C ASP A 151 21.48 -13.54 11.37
N LYS A 152 20.82 -13.74 12.50
CA LYS A 152 20.11 -14.98 12.82
C LYS A 152 18.93 -15.28 11.88
N VAL A 153 18.26 -14.24 11.38
CA VAL A 153 17.08 -14.39 10.50
C VAL A 153 17.45 -14.92 9.12
N CYS A 154 18.68 -14.68 8.66
CA CYS A 154 19.11 -15.08 7.32
C CYS A 154 20.03 -16.30 7.31
N LYS A 155 20.88 -16.47 8.33
CA LYS A 155 21.97 -17.46 8.27
C LYS A 155 21.56 -18.86 8.74
N GLU A 156 20.58 -18.97 9.64
CA GLU A 156 20.23 -20.25 10.27
C GLU A 156 19.03 -20.95 9.63
N ALA A 157 18.28 -20.26 8.75
CA ALA A 157 17.07 -20.79 8.17
C ALA A 157 17.34 -21.63 6.90
N LYS A 158 16.56 -22.69 6.70
CA LYS A 158 16.55 -23.48 5.46
C LYS A 158 15.87 -22.69 4.34
N GLU A 159 16.05 -23.13 3.10
CA GLU A 159 15.65 -22.39 1.91
C GLU A 159 14.18 -21.91 1.90
N ASN A 160 13.27 -22.71 2.38
CA ASN A 160 11.84 -22.37 2.40
C ASN A 160 11.31 -21.95 3.78
N ASP A 161 12.20 -21.82 4.76
CA ASP A 161 11.81 -21.31 6.06
C ASP A 161 11.58 -19.78 5.98
N PRO A 162 10.70 -19.21 6.82
CA PRO A 162 10.59 -17.78 6.98
C PRO A 162 11.94 -17.16 7.35
N ARG A 163 12.51 -16.38 6.45
CA ARG A 163 13.85 -15.81 6.61
C ARG A 163 14.08 -14.58 5.77
N CYS A 164 15.13 -13.85 6.11
CA CYS A 164 15.61 -12.71 5.30
C CYS A 164 14.47 -11.77 4.90
N PHE A 165 13.70 -11.31 5.88
CA PHE A 165 12.45 -10.57 5.66
C PHE A 165 12.64 -9.28 4.87
N ASN A 166 13.86 -8.75 4.81
CA ASN A 166 14.24 -7.55 4.10
C ASN A 166 14.98 -7.82 2.78
N VAL A 167 15.23 -9.08 2.43
CA VAL A 167 15.63 -9.45 1.06
C VAL A 167 14.37 -9.53 0.20
N THR A 168 14.41 -8.97 -1.00
CA THR A 168 13.25 -8.89 -1.89
C THR A 168 13.59 -9.28 -3.32
N ASN A 169 12.60 -9.33 -4.18
CA ASN A 169 12.71 -9.42 -5.63
C ASN A 169 11.44 -8.86 -6.27
N LEU A 170 11.28 -9.06 -7.57
CA LEU A 170 10.10 -8.67 -8.32
C LEU A 170 9.56 -9.86 -9.10
N HIS A 171 8.25 -10.05 -9.04
CA HIS A 171 7.48 -10.95 -9.88
C HIS A 171 6.32 -10.21 -10.54
N THR A 172 6.11 -10.44 -11.83
CA THR A 172 4.97 -9.91 -12.57
C THR A 172 3.91 -11.00 -12.74
N HIS A 173 2.94 -11.00 -11.85
CA HIS A 173 1.96 -12.05 -11.69
C HIS A 173 0.98 -12.13 -12.86
N GLY A 174 0.98 -13.28 -13.53
CA GLY A 174 0.05 -13.62 -14.60
C GLY A 174 0.52 -13.22 -16.00
N LEU A 175 1.69 -12.63 -16.16
CA LEU A 175 2.24 -12.32 -17.48
C LEU A 175 2.80 -13.56 -18.18
N TRP A 176 2.69 -13.59 -19.50
CA TRP A 176 3.31 -14.61 -20.38
C TRP A 176 4.71 -14.16 -20.80
N VAL A 177 5.64 -14.18 -19.89
CA VAL A 177 6.98 -13.63 -20.07
C VAL A 177 8.05 -14.66 -19.69
N SER A 178 9.28 -14.42 -20.10
CA SER A 178 10.40 -15.31 -19.77
C SER A 178 10.70 -15.26 -18.27
N PRO A 179 10.88 -16.42 -17.60
CA PRO A 179 11.35 -16.49 -16.22
C PRO A 179 12.89 -16.55 -16.11
N ARG A 180 13.64 -16.25 -17.17
CA ARG A 180 15.10 -16.47 -17.25
C ARG A 180 15.87 -15.17 -17.15
N GLY A 181 17.13 -15.27 -16.70
CA GLY A 181 18.07 -14.14 -16.69
C GLY A 181 17.55 -13.00 -15.80
N ASN A 182 17.53 -11.80 -16.35
CA ASN A 182 17.03 -10.59 -15.71
C ASN A 182 15.55 -10.31 -16.03
N ALA A 183 14.83 -11.25 -16.62
CA ALA A 183 13.39 -11.10 -16.87
C ALA A 183 12.59 -11.40 -15.58
N ASP A 184 11.42 -12.03 -15.66
CA ASP A 184 10.57 -12.34 -14.51
C ASP A 184 11.10 -13.54 -13.70
N ASN A 185 12.33 -13.41 -13.23
CA ASN A 185 13.07 -14.48 -12.57
C ASN A 185 12.94 -14.38 -11.04
N ILE A 186 12.10 -15.21 -10.45
CA ILE A 186 11.84 -15.24 -9.01
C ILE A 186 13.03 -15.67 -8.14
N PHE A 187 14.09 -16.21 -8.73
CA PHE A 187 15.33 -16.60 -8.02
C PHE A 187 16.34 -15.46 -7.90
N LEU A 188 16.12 -14.34 -8.58
CA LEU A 188 16.89 -13.14 -8.33
C LEU A 188 16.61 -12.65 -6.91
N LYS A 189 17.64 -12.19 -6.24
CA LYS A 189 17.52 -11.58 -4.92
C LYS A 189 18.13 -10.19 -4.92
N VAL A 190 17.44 -9.27 -4.28
CA VAL A 190 17.89 -7.90 -4.08
C VAL A 190 18.06 -7.69 -2.59
N GLU A 191 19.30 -7.75 -2.13
CA GLU A 191 19.62 -7.55 -0.71
C GLU A 191 19.47 -6.07 -0.32
N PRO A 192 19.28 -5.76 0.96
CA PRO A 192 19.27 -4.40 1.45
C PRO A 192 20.46 -3.58 0.94
N GLY A 193 20.20 -2.38 0.43
CA GLY A 193 21.18 -1.49 -0.18
C GLY A 193 21.51 -1.80 -1.65
N GLN A 194 20.97 -2.87 -2.23
CA GLN A 194 21.22 -3.25 -3.62
C GLN A 194 20.11 -2.84 -4.57
N SER A 195 20.42 -2.88 -5.86
CA SER A 195 19.46 -2.67 -6.95
C SER A 195 19.60 -3.76 -7.99
N GLN A 196 18.47 -4.13 -8.61
CA GLN A 196 18.40 -5.08 -9.72
C GLN A 196 17.62 -4.46 -10.87
N LEU A 197 18.15 -4.59 -12.09
CA LEU A 197 17.42 -4.25 -13.30
C LEU A 197 16.73 -5.51 -13.83
N TYR A 198 15.41 -5.44 -13.94
CA TYR A 198 14.59 -6.43 -14.62
C TYR A 198 14.29 -5.97 -16.03
N GLU A 199 14.44 -6.86 -17.02
CA GLU A 199 14.22 -6.60 -18.44
C GLU A 199 13.18 -7.62 -18.94
N ILE A 200 11.93 -7.20 -19.02
CA ILE A 200 10.79 -8.06 -19.26
C ILE A 200 10.21 -7.74 -20.65
N ASP A 201 10.39 -8.66 -21.59
CA ASP A 201 9.80 -8.55 -22.93
C ASP A 201 8.39 -9.12 -22.93
N VAL A 202 7.40 -8.26 -23.08
CA VAL A 202 5.99 -8.64 -23.18
C VAL A 202 5.67 -8.97 -24.62
N PRO A 203 5.19 -10.19 -24.94
CA PRO A 203 4.86 -10.59 -26.31
C PRO A 203 3.85 -9.65 -26.99
N THR A 204 3.95 -9.52 -28.30
CA THR A 204 3.02 -8.68 -29.10
C THR A 204 1.60 -9.19 -29.12
N ASP A 205 1.41 -10.49 -28.91
CA ASP A 205 0.13 -11.19 -28.84
C ASP A 205 -0.36 -11.37 -27.40
N HIS A 206 0.36 -10.86 -26.40
CA HIS A 206 -0.05 -10.91 -25.01
C HIS A 206 -1.46 -10.36 -24.81
N PRO A 207 -2.34 -11.01 -24.06
CA PRO A 207 -3.68 -10.50 -23.80
C PRO A 207 -3.64 -9.19 -23.01
N ALA A 208 -4.50 -8.25 -23.39
CA ALA A 208 -4.77 -7.08 -22.58
C ALA A 208 -5.52 -7.47 -21.31
N GLY A 209 -5.22 -6.82 -20.19
CA GLY A 209 -5.87 -7.21 -18.94
C GLY A 209 -5.39 -6.46 -17.71
N THR A 210 -5.81 -7.01 -16.57
CA THR A 210 -5.44 -6.55 -15.24
C THR A 210 -4.55 -7.61 -14.60
N PHE A 211 -3.33 -7.25 -14.36
CA PHE A 211 -2.28 -8.04 -13.74
C PHE A 211 -1.75 -7.28 -12.53
N TRP A 212 -0.79 -7.84 -11.83
CA TRP A 212 -0.17 -7.18 -10.68
C TRP A 212 1.28 -7.59 -10.52
N TYR A 213 2.02 -6.91 -9.65
CA TYR A 213 3.39 -7.23 -9.32
C TYR A 213 3.58 -7.24 -7.80
N HIS A 214 4.49 -8.08 -7.34
CA HIS A 214 4.80 -8.25 -5.93
C HIS A 214 6.17 -8.90 -5.74
N SER A 215 6.65 -8.97 -4.52
CA SER A 215 7.85 -9.75 -4.21
C SER A 215 7.54 -11.24 -4.22
N HIS A 216 8.50 -12.05 -4.61
CA HIS A 216 8.39 -13.51 -4.63
C HIS A 216 9.62 -14.19 -4.03
N PHE A 217 10.40 -13.50 -3.20
CA PHE A 217 11.57 -14.07 -2.59
C PHE A 217 11.19 -15.11 -1.54
N HIS A 218 11.73 -16.33 -1.71
CA HIS A 218 11.44 -17.46 -0.83
C HIS A 218 11.88 -17.19 0.61
N GLY A 219 10.93 -17.22 1.54
CA GLY A 219 11.10 -16.93 2.96
C GLY A 219 10.57 -15.58 3.40
N SER A 220 10.38 -14.60 2.51
CA SER A 220 9.89 -13.26 2.86
C SER A 220 8.60 -12.83 2.17
N THR A 221 8.21 -13.49 1.08
CA THR A 221 7.07 -13.09 0.25
C THR A 221 5.79 -12.84 1.04
N ALA A 222 5.36 -13.81 1.86
CA ALA A 222 4.11 -13.69 2.60
C ALA A 222 4.11 -12.47 3.53
N LEU A 223 5.24 -12.22 4.21
CA LEU A 223 5.40 -11.09 5.11
C LEU A 223 5.44 -9.76 4.36
N GLN A 224 6.13 -9.69 3.23
CA GLN A 224 6.22 -8.50 2.40
C GLN A 224 4.87 -8.16 1.76
N VAL A 225 4.16 -9.15 1.22
CA VAL A 225 2.81 -8.94 0.65
C VAL A 225 1.80 -8.58 1.74
N SER A 226 1.89 -9.18 2.94
CA SER A 226 1.07 -8.80 4.09
C SER A 226 1.36 -7.39 4.61
N SER A 227 2.55 -6.84 4.32
CA SER A 227 2.86 -5.42 4.58
C SER A 227 2.23 -4.48 3.55
N GLY A 228 1.65 -5.00 2.47
CA GLY A 228 1.05 -4.21 1.40
C GLY A 228 1.93 -4.09 0.15
N MET A 229 3.03 -4.83 0.04
CA MET A 229 3.90 -4.81 -1.15
C MET A 229 3.24 -5.51 -2.35
N ALA A 230 2.26 -4.85 -2.94
CA ALA A 230 1.57 -5.27 -4.15
C ALA A 230 1.18 -4.05 -4.98
N GLY A 231 1.41 -4.10 -6.28
CA GLY A 231 1.06 -3.03 -7.21
C GLY A 231 0.37 -3.53 -8.47
N ALA A 232 -0.46 -2.71 -9.07
CA ALA A 232 -1.18 -3.08 -10.29
C ALA A 232 -0.29 -2.95 -11.52
N LEU A 233 -0.42 -3.91 -12.44
CA LEU A 233 0.17 -3.89 -13.76
C LEU A 233 -0.95 -4.04 -14.79
N ILE A 234 -1.14 -3.03 -15.62
CA ILE A 234 -2.21 -2.98 -16.59
C ILE A 234 -1.63 -3.09 -17.99
N ILE A 235 -2.02 -4.12 -18.71
CA ILE A 235 -1.73 -4.21 -20.15
C ILE A 235 -2.92 -3.63 -20.89
N ARG A 236 -2.71 -2.45 -21.48
CA ARG A 236 -3.72 -1.73 -22.26
C ARG A 236 -3.90 -2.35 -23.63
N GLY A 237 -5.10 -2.75 -23.93
CA GLY A 237 -5.42 -3.30 -25.23
C GLY A 237 -5.56 -2.24 -26.32
N ASN A 238 -5.20 -2.62 -27.53
CA ASN A 238 -5.28 -1.77 -28.72
C ASN A 238 -5.87 -2.49 -29.93
N ARG A 239 -6.21 -3.78 -29.80
CA ARG A 239 -6.80 -4.56 -30.89
C ARG A 239 -8.26 -4.15 -31.09
N LEU A 240 -8.57 -3.71 -32.29
CA LEU A 240 -9.96 -3.39 -32.68
C LEU A 240 -10.75 -4.68 -32.93
N PRO A 241 -12.07 -4.66 -32.71
CA PRO A 241 -12.92 -5.77 -33.14
C PRO A 241 -12.90 -5.92 -34.67
N SER A 242 -13.00 -7.16 -35.15
CA SER A 242 -13.07 -7.51 -36.55
C SER A 242 -14.07 -8.65 -36.73
N GLY A 243 -14.31 -9.08 -37.97
CA GLY A 243 -15.20 -10.23 -38.25
C GLY A 243 -14.78 -11.52 -37.50
N ASN A 244 -13.51 -11.65 -37.13
CA ASN A 244 -12.94 -12.87 -36.54
C ASN A 244 -12.52 -12.69 -35.07
N THR A 245 -12.55 -11.48 -34.52
CA THR A 245 -12.11 -11.21 -33.13
C THR A 245 -13.00 -10.17 -32.47
N ASN A 246 -13.26 -10.36 -31.18
CA ASN A 246 -14.02 -9.39 -30.37
C ASN A 246 -13.22 -8.10 -30.04
N GLY A 247 -11.93 -8.07 -30.33
CA GLY A 247 -11.06 -6.96 -29.93
C GLY A 247 -10.82 -6.89 -28.43
N ASP A 248 -10.12 -5.84 -28.00
CA ASP A 248 -9.82 -5.60 -26.59
C ASP A 248 -10.87 -4.70 -25.94
N LEU A 249 -11.23 -4.96 -24.70
CA LEU A 249 -12.17 -4.13 -23.93
C LEU A 249 -11.76 -2.64 -23.89
N ASP A 250 -10.46 -2.35 -23.87
CA ASP A 250 -9.97 -0.98 -23.91
C ASP A 250 -10.33 -0.23 -25.20
N THR A 251 -10.60 -0.96 -26.29
CA THR A 251 -11.05 -0.37 -27.56
C THR A 251 -12.57 -0.26 -27.64
N LEU A 252 -13.30 -1.15 -26.95
CA LEU A 252 -14.75 -1.19 -26.94
C LEU A 252 -15.35 -0.21 -25.92
N LEU A 253 -14.71 -0.08 -24.74
CA LEU A 253 -15.18 0.78 -23.66
C LEU A 253 -14.67 2.22 -23.83
N ARG A 254 -15.07 2.87 -24.92
CA ARG A 254 -14.80 4.28 -25.17
C ARG A 254 -16.13 5.01 -25.32
N SER A 255 -16.34 6.06 -24.53
CA SER A 255 -17.56 6.88 -24.62
C SER A 255 -17.56 7.75 -25.89
N THR A 256 -16.40 8.17 -26.35
CA THR A 256 -16.14 8.90 -27.59
C THR A 256 -14.73 8.55 -28.07
N PRO A 257 -14.38 8.79 -29.36
CA PRO A 257 -13.01 8.60 -29.84
C PRO A 257 -12.01 9.33 -28.92
N GLY A 258 -11.07 8.58 -28.34
CA GLY A 258 -10.06 9.10 -27.41
C GLY A 258 -10.44 9.15 -25.94
N THR A 259 -11.71 9.00 -25.57
CA THR A 259 -12.19 9.06 -24.17
C THR A 259 -12.51 7.66 -23.66
N ARG A 260 -11.85 7.23 -22.59
CA ARG A 260 -12.16 5.96 -21.91
C ARG A 260 -13.33 6.14 -20.94
N VAL A 261 -14.08 5.08 -20.70
CA VAL A 261 -15.00 5.04 -19.56
C VAL A 261 -14.21 5.18 -18.25
N GLN A 262 -14.87 5.70 -17.23
CA GLN A 262 -14.24 5.82 -15.92
C GLN A 262 -13.80 4.44 -15.44
N GLU A 263 -12.52 4.32 -15.07
CA GLU A 263 -11.99 3.10 -14.48
C GLU A 263 -11.73 3.30 -12.98
N ARG A 264 -12.07 2.26 -12.21
CA ARG A 264 -11.65 2.14 -10.80
C ARG A 264 -10.73 0.96 -10.67
N LEU A 265 -9.54 1.23 -10.16
CA LEU A 265 -8.55 0.21 -9.84
C LEU A 265 -8.56 -0.04 -8.33
N LEU A 266 -8.94 -1.26 -7.94
CA LEU A 266 -9.13 -1.66 -6.55
C LEU A 266 -8.10 -2.73 -6.20
N MET A 267 -7.08 -2.34 -5.44
CA MET A 267 -6.13 -3.26 -4.82
C MET A 267 -6.65 -3.62 -3.42
N LEU A 268 -7.12 -4.84 -3.26
CA LEU A 268 -7.61 -5.37 -1.99
C LEU A 268 -6.43 -5.98 -1.26
N GLN A 269 -6.15 -5.49 -0.04
CA GLN A 269 -4.99 -5.93 0.74
C GLN A 269 -5.41 -6.29 2.16
N GLN A 270 -4.89 -7.39 2.66
CA GLN A 270 -5.10 -7.89 4.00
C GLN A 270 -3.82 -7.65 4.81
N ILE A 271 -3.71 -6.46 5.39
CA ILE A 271 -2.54 -6.04 6.15
C ILE A 271 -2.75 -6.42 7.61
N SER A 272 -2.18 -7.55 8.02
CA SER A 272 -2.34 -8.12 9.36
C SER A 272 -1.23 -7.64 10.31
N TYR A 273 -1.18 -6.32 10.55
CA TYR A 273 -0.15 -5.75 11.43
C TYR A 273 -0.41 -6.09 12.90
N GLY A 274 0.68 -6.43 13.59
CA GLY A 274 0.74 -6.51 15.06
C GLY A 274 1.13 -5.16 15.65
N CYS A 275 0.79 -4.92 16.91
CA CYS A 275 1.09 -3.68 17.61
C CYS A 275 2.38 -3.85 18.43
N VAL A 276 3.38 -3.03 18.16
CA VAL A 276 4.62 -2.96 18.92
C VAL A 276 4.53 -1.79 19.88
N GLY A 277 4.70 -2.07 21.17
CA GLY A 277 4.66 -1.07 22.22
C GLY A 277 5.93 -0.22 22.29
N THR A 278 5.94 0.75 23.20
CA THR A 278 7.10 1.60 23.46
C THR A 278 8.28 0.85 24.09
N ASP A 279 8.08 -0.39 24.49
CA ASP A 279 9.10 -1.32 24.98
C ASP A 279 9.69 -2.21 23.87
N ASP A 280 9.42 -1.90 22.62
CA ASP A 280 9.80 -2.64 21.41
C ASP A 280 9.30 -4.10 21.38
N LYS A 281 8.27 -4.41 22.17
CA LYS A 281 7.67 -5.74 22.18
C LYS A 281 6.37 -5.79 21.41
N LEU A 282 6.25 -6.86 20.63
CA LEU A 282 4.98 -7.20 19.98
C LEU A 282 3.94 -7.55 21.04
N LYS A 283 2.85 -6.82 21.07
CA LYS A 283 1.69 -7.14 21.88
C LYS A 283 0.96 -8.34 21.26
N ARG A 284 1.07 -9.47 21.91
CA ARG A 284 0.35 -10.68 21.48
C ARG A 284 -1.15 -10.55 21.81
N MET A 285 -1.97 -11.11 20.94
CA MET A 285 -3.36 -11.34 21.33
C MET A 285 -3.38 -12.19 22.61
N PRO A 286 -4.24 -11.88 23.58
CA PRO A 286 -4.44 -12.76 24.72
C PRO A 286 -4.73 -14.17 24.20
N ALA A 287 -3.84 -15.12 24.48
CA ALA A 287 -4.06 -16.52 24.15
C ALA A 287 -5.25 -17.00 24.99
N ASN A 288 -6.44 -16.88 24.48
CA ASN A 288 -7.61 -17.55 25.04
C ASN A 288 -7.52 -19.02 24.65
N GLY A 289 -6.75 -19.77 25.43
CA GLY A 289 -6.74 -21.21 25.45
C GLY A 289 -5.80 -21.89 24.47
N GLY A 290 -5.06 -22.85 25.01
CA GLY A 290 -4.16 -23.72 24.29
C GLY A 290 -4.84 -24.50 23.17
N GLU A 291 -4.08 -25.40 22.57
CA GLU A 291 -4.28 -26.20 21.36
C GLU A 291 -5.63 -26.94 21.16
N ASN A 292 -6.60 -26.76 22.06
CA ASN A 292 -7.88 -27.48 22.06
C ASN A 292 -9.11 -26.55 22.21
N GLN A 293 -9.14 -25.40 21.55
CA GLN A 293 -10.37 -24.59 21.62
C GLN A 293 -11.43 -25.08 20.64
N GLY A 294 -12.44 -25.71 21.22
CA GLY A 294 -13.71 -25.98 20.56
C GLY A 294 -14.43 -24.69 20.14
N GLN A 295 -15.30 -24.82 19.17
CA GLN A 295 -16.16 -23.76 18.63
C GLN A 295 -16.75 -22.89 19.74
N GLY A 296 -16.38 -21.62 19.80
CA GLY A 296 -17.01 -20.65 20.70
C GLY A 296 -16.09 -19.65 21.39
N ALA A 297 -14.78 -19.72 21.20
CA ALA A 297 -13.88 -18.72 21.77
C ALA A 297 -14.05 -17.37 21.08
N THR A 298 -14.56 -16.37 21.78
CA THR A 298 -14.53 -14.98 21.34
C THR A 298 -13.11 -14.48 21.47
N THR A 299 -12.39 -14.45 20.37
CA THR A 299 -11.06 -13.81 20.33
C THR A 299 -11.24 -12.30 20.42
N THR A 300 -10.52 -11.68 21.35
CA THR A 300 -10.50 -10.22 21.43
C THR A 300 -9.63 -9.72 20.27
N PRO A 301 -10.14 -8.85 19.38
CA PRO A 301 -9.34 -8.30 18.29
C PRO A 301 -8.05 -7.65 18.80
N LEU A 302 -6.99 -7.78 18.04
CA LEU A 302 -5.71 -7.14 18.34
C LEU A 302 -5.90 -5.61 18.35
N ARG A 303 -5.47 -4.96 19.43
CA ARG A 303 -5.61 -3.51 19.62
C ARG A 303 -4.26 -2.87 19.81
N CYS A 304 -4.03 -1.80 19.06
CA CYS A 304 -2.92 -0.90 19.33
C CYS A 304 -3.36 0.16 20.34
N ASP A 305 -2.54 0.38 21.36
CA ASP A 305 -2.73 1.49 22.30
C ASP A 305 -2.11 2.77 21.73
N ASP A 306 -2.30 3.89 22.42
CA ASP A 306 -1.69 5.13 22.02
C ASP A 306 -0.17 5.05 22.18
N GLY A 307 0.55 5.42 21.12
CA GLY A 307 2.01 5.31 21.05
C GLY A 307 2.54 4.01 20.45
N ASP A 308 1.70 2.99 20.28
CA ASP A 308 2.09 1.78 19.57
C ASP A 308 2.30 2.03 18.07
N VAL A 309 3.10 1.16 17.46
CA VAL A 309 3.32 1.13 16.02
C VAL A 309 2.91 -0.24 15.47
N GLY A 310 2.02 -0.24 14.50
CA GLY A 310 1.65 -1.45 13.77
C GLY A 310 2.77 -1.89 12.83
N THR A 311 3.20 -3.14 12.91
CA THR A 311 4.23 -3.71 12.04
C THR A 311 3.85 -5.09 11.52
N VAL A 312 4.48 -5.52 10.42
CA VAL A 312 4.42 -6.89 9.91
C VAL A 312 5.86 -7.40 9.86
N ASP A 313 6.42 -7.73 11.03
CA ASP A 313 7.83 -8.08 11.18
C ASP A 313 8.08 -9.49 11.69
N ASN A 314 7.04 -10.25 11.96
CA ASN A 314 7.18 -11.66 12.28
C ASN A 314 5.97 -12.47 11.77
N TYR A 315 6.18 -13.78 11.70
CA TYR A 315 5.15 -14.72 11.27
C TYR A 315 4.12 -15.03 12.35
N ASP A 316 4.40 -14.77 13.63
CA ASP A 316 3.46 -15.05 14.73
C ASP A 316 2.13 -14.30 14.58
N ALA A 317 2.18 -13.11 13.96
CA ALA A 317 0.97 -12.34 13.63
C ALA A 317 0.25 -12.86 12.37
N LEU A 318 0.93 -13.70 11.58
CA LEU A 318 0.44 -14.21 10.30
C LEU A 318 0.04 -15.68 10.37
N ASP A 319 0.50 -16.42 11.39
CA ASP A 319 0.34 -17.87 11.47
C ASP A 319 -1.02 -18.30 12.03
N GLY A 320 -1.43 -19.45 11.55
CA GLY A 320 -2.58 -20.19 12.01
C GLY A 320 -3.84 -20.02 11.16
N PRO A 321 -4.69 -21.05 11.17
CA PRO A 321 -6.01 -20.98 10.56
C PRO A 321 -6.83 -19.88 11.25
N ASN A 322 -7.53 -19.09 10.47
CA ASN A 322 -8.34 -17.96 10.92
C ASN A 322 -7.56 -16.74 11.47
N SER A 323 -6.24 -16.69 11.34
CA SER A 323 -5.43 -15.55 11.86
C SER A 323 -5.91 -14.19 11.35
N TRP A 324 -6.36 -14.10 10.11
CA TRP A 324 -6.92 -12.87 9.56
C TRP A 324 -8.23 -12.47 10.28
N ARG A 325 -9.18 -13.38 10.37
CA ARG A 325 -10.45 -13.14 11.08
C ARG A 325 -10.20 -12.75 12.53
N ASP A 326 -9.31 -13.47 13.19
CA ASP A 326 -9.05 -13.31 14.61
C ASP A 326 -8.24 -12.05 14.91
N SER A 327 -7.49 -11.52 13.94
CA SER A 327 -6.81 -10.23 14.05
C SER A 327 -7.78 -9.06 14.22
N GLY A 328 -9.02 -9.19 13.77
CA GLY A 328 -10.01 -8.12 13.75
C GLY A 328 -9.66 -6.99 12.76
N ARG A 329 -8.64 -7.19 11.89
CA ARG A 329 -8.28 -6.21 10.88
C ARG A 329 -9.26 -6.25 9.71
N PHE A 330 -9.31 -5.19 8.95
CA PHE A 330 -10.20 -5.04 7.80
C PHE A 330 -9.39 -5.03 6.50
N THR A 331 -9.94 -5.67 5.47
CA THR A 331 -9.38 -5.55 4.12
C THR A 331 -9.38 -4.09 3.70
N THR A 332 -8.21 -3.59 3.34
CA THR A 332 -8.09 -2.25 2.76
C THR A 332 -8.33 -2.29 1.25
N VAL A 333 -8.83 -1.19 0.71
CA VAL A 333 -8.92 -0.95 -0.73
C VAL A 333 -8.05 0.25 -1.05
N ASN A 334 -6.97 0.05 -1.79
CA ASN A 334 -5.97 1.09 -2.06
C ASN A 334 -5.48 1.76 -0.77
N GLY A 335 -5.22 0.98 0.28
CA GLY A 335 -4.75 1.45 1.57
C GLY A 335 -5.82 2.03 2.50
N VAL A 336 -7.09 2.05 2.09
CA VAL A 336 -8.20 2.64 2.87
C VAL A 336 -9.12 1.55 3.42
N THR A 337 -9.38 1.59 4.72
CA THR A 337 -10.37 0.73 5.39
C THR A 337 -11.76 1.36 5.31
N LEU A 338 -12.79 0.56 5.03
CA LEU A 338 -14.17 1.02 4.82
C LEU A 338 -14.26 2.21 3.85
N PRO A 339 -13.77 2.04 2.63
CA PRO A 339 -13.61 3.14 1.69
C PRO A 339 -14.94 3.64 1.14
N ARG A 340 -14.95 4.90 0.72
CA ARG A 340 -16.02 5.49 -0.07
C ARG A 340 -15.57 5.72 -1.50
N PHE A 341 -16.43 5.35 -2.44
CA PHE A 341 -16.25 5.65 -3.84
C PHE A 341 -17.06 6.88 -4.19
N VAL A 342 -16.39 7.93 -4.66
CA VAL A 342 -17.02 9.18 -5.06
C VAL A 342 -17.06 9.32 -6.58
N GLY A 343 -17.95 10.18 -7.09
CA GLY A 343 -18.02 10.49 -8.52
C GLY A 343 -18.74 9.43 -9.37
N ALA A 344 -19.37 8.42 -8.76
CA ALA A 344 -20.28 7.55 -9.50
C ALA A 344 -21.51 8.35 -9.96
N VAL A 345 -21.90 8.19 -11.21
CA VAL A 345 -23.03 8.88 -11.81
C VAL A 345 -24.02 7.86 -12.34
N ALA A 346 -25.28 7.96 -11.91
CA ALA A 346 -26.35 7.07 -12.35
C ALA A 346 -26.45 7.05 -13.88
N GLY A 347 -26.54 5.84 -14.46
CA GLY A 347 -26.61 5.63 -15.89
C GLY A 347 -25.28 5.72 -16.64
N ARG A 348 -24.15 6.00 -15.96
CA ARG A 348 -22.83 5.93 -16.55
C ARG A 348 -22.18 4.57 -16.31
N LEU A 349 -21.56 4.03 -17.34
CA LEU A 349 -20.77 2.81 -17.24
C LEU A 349 -19.42 3.10 -16.59
N GLU A 350 -19.02 2.28 -15.63
CA GLU A 350 -17.69 2.26 -15.04
C GLU A 350 -17.05 0.88 -15.26
N ARG A 351 -15.74 0.84 -15.43
CA ARG A 351 -14.95 -0.39 -15.44
C ARG A 351 -14.22 -0.54 -14.12
N TRP A 352 -14.49 -1.59 -13.39
CA TRP A 352 -13.80 -1.91 -12.17
C TRP A 352 -12.73 -2.98 -12.42
N ARG A 353 -11.49 -2.67 -12.09
CA ARG A 353 -10.34 -3.59 -12.10
C ARG A 353 -10.05 -3.94 -10.67
N ILE A 354 -10.21 -5.21 -10.32
CA ILE A 354 -10.10 -5.68 -8.95
C ILE A 354 -8.94 -6.65 -8.87
N ILE A 355 -8.02 -6.40 -7.93
CA ILE A 355 -6.86 -7.24 -7.67
C ILE A 355 -6.91 -7.62 -6.19
N HIS A 356 -6.85 -8.90 -5.89
CA HIS A 356 -6.68 -9.39 -4.54
C HIS A 356 -5.18 -9.58 -4.27
N GLY A 357 -4.57 -8.60 -3.61
CA GLY A 357 -3.16 -8.60 -3.22
C GLY A 357 -2.96 -9.01 -1.75
N GLY A 358 -3.85 -9.83 -1.21
CA GLY A 358 -3.76 -10.37 0.14
C GLY A 358 -3.21 -11.80 0.16
N VAL A 359 -2.78 -12.27 1.33
CA VAL A 359 -2.19 -13.60 1.51
C VAL A 359 -3.01 -14.52 2.42
N ARG A 360 -4.20 -14.10 2.85
CA ARG A 360 -4.98 -14.82 3.86
C ARG A 360 -6.30 -15.35 3.32
N ASP A 361 -7.36 -14.60 3.46
CA ASP A 361 -8.71 -15.08 3.20
C ASP A 361 -9.20 -14.64 1.83
N SER A 362 -10.08 -15.43 1.23
CA SER A 362 -10.82 -15.05 0.03
C SER A 362 -11.72 -13.85 0.30
N VAL A 363 -11.88 -12.99 -0.69
CA VAL A 363 -12.76 -11.83 -0.61
C VAL A 363 -14.00 -12.06 -1.46
N ASN A 364 -15.17 -11.97 -0.84
CA ASN A 364 -16.45 -11.94 -1.51
C ASN A 364 -16.97 -10.50 -1.57
N LEU A 365 -17.18 -9.97 -2.77
CA LEU A 365 -17.70 -8.63 -2.98
C LEU A 365 -19.18 -8.71 -3.36
N GLU A 366 -20.03 -8.08 -2.58
CA GLU A 366 -21.45 -8.02 -2.80
C GLU A 366 -21.94 -6.59 -2.94
N PHE A 367 -22.79 -6.32 -3.91
CA PHE A 367 -23.52 -5.08 -3.97
C PHE A 367 -24.85 -5.24 -3.25
N ARG A 368 -25.10 -4.37 -2.30
CA ARG A 368 -26.34 -4.35 -1.52
C ARG A 368 -26.98 -2.97 -1.57
N LYS A 369 -28.29 -2.91 -1.73
CA LYS A 369 -29.01 -1.64 -1.64
C LYS A 369 -29.01 -1.15 -0.21
N ALA A 370 -28.63 0.11 0.00
CA ALA A 370 -28.78 0.77 1.30
C ALA A 370 -30.22 1.26 1.49
N VAL A 371 -30.79 1.00 2.66
CA VAL A 371 -32.10 1.52 3.09
C VAL A 371 -31.84 2.79 3.89
N LEU A 372 -32.25 3.93 3.37
CA LEU A 372 -31.88 5.22 3.96
C LEU A 372 -32.72 5.62 5.19
N ASN A 373 -33.89 5.00 5.41
CA ASN A 373 -34.78 5.27 6.55
C ASN A 373 -35.00 6.78 6.78
N ASN A 374 -35.30 7.52 5.72
CA ASN A 374 -35.45 8.99 5.70
C ASN A 374 -34.16 9.80 5.96
N MET A 375 -33.00 9.16 6.05
CA MET A 375 -31.73 9.88 6.12
C MET A 375 -31.42 10.50 4.75
N PRO A 376 -31.13 11.79 4.67
CA PRO A 376 -30.72 12.43 3.42
C PRO A 376 -29.43 11.78 2.87
N VAL A 377 -29.33 11.65 1.56
CA VAL A 377 -28.11 11.10 0.91
C VAL A 377 -26.88 11.95 1.25
N SER A 378 -27.04 13.28 1.43
CA SER A 378 -25.97 14.16 1.89
C SER A 378 -25.38 13.71 3.22
N ASP A 379 -26.21 13.29 4.16
CA ASP A 379 -25.79 12.89 5.50
C ASP A 379 -25.05 11.56 5.45
N VAL A 380 -25.52 10.61 4.62
CA VAL A 380 -24.79 9.35 4.38
C VAL A 380 -23.41 9.60 3.80
N ARG A 381 -23.28 10.59 2.90
CA ARG A 381 -21.97 10.96 2.32
C ARG A 381 -20.99 11.51 3.35
N ASN A 382 -21.48 12.03 4.46
CA ASN A 382 -20.66 12.61 5.52
C ASN A 382 -20.35 11.62 6.65
N LEU A 383 -20.91 10.40 6.62
CA LEU A 383 -20.59 9.38 7.61
C LEU A 383 -19.14 8.94 7.47
N SER A 384 -18.47 8.68 8.57
CA SER A 384 -17.10 8.16 8.63
C SER A 384 -16.92 7.31 9.88
N GLY A 385 -15.84 6.54 9.94
CA GLY A 385 -15.49 5.75 11.12
C GLY A 385 -16.66 4.89 11.62
N LYS A 386 -16.89 4.87 12.91
CA LYS A 386 -17.97 4.09 13.53
C LYS A 386 -19.36 4.46 13.04
N SER A 387 -19.59 5.69 12.65
CA SER A 387 -20.89 6.11 12.13
C SER A 387 -21.20 5.43 10.79
N LEU A 388 -20.19 5.37 9.89
CA LEU A 388 -20.29 4.66 8.63
C LEU A 388 -20.42 3.15 8.85
N GLN A 389 -19.62 2.56 9.73
CA GLN A 389 -19.70 1.14 10.08
C GLN A 389 -21.10 0.77 10.58
N ARG A 390 -21.64 1.58 11.49
CA ARG A 390 -22.98 1.38 12.05
C ARG A 390 -24.07 1.50 10.98
N PHE A 391 -23.92 2.48 10.10
CA PHE A 391 -24.83 2.63 8.96
C PHE A 391 -24.79 1.39 8.05
N ILE A 392 -23.61 0.93 7.65
CA ILE A 392 -23.47 -0.27 6.81
C ILE A 392 -24.15 -1.47 7.47
N ASN A 393 -23.85 -1.74 8.73
CA ASN A 393 -24.39 -2.90 9.45
C ASN A 393 -25.91 -2.85 9.56
N ASN A 394 -26.50 -1.68 9.74
CA ASN A 394 -27.94 -1.54 9.98
C ASN A 394 -28.75 -1.33 8.70
N ASN A 395 -28.15 -0.77 7.66
CA ASN A 395 -28.87 -0.28 6.49
C ASN A 395 -28.54 -1.03 5.18
N CYS A 396 -27.45 -1.81 5.15
CA CYS A 396 -27.06 -2.60 3.98
C CYS A 396 -27.33 -4.10 4.21
N THR A 397 -28.43 -4.43 4.83
CA THR A 397 -28.84 -5.79 5.23
C THR A 397 -29.71 -6.52 4.21
N GLY A 398 -30.13 -5.84 3.15
CA GLY A 398 -30.92 -6.43 2.07
C GLY A 398 -30.19 -7.56 1.34
N ALA A 399 -30.91 -8.39 0.61
CA ALA A 399 -30.31 -9.41 -0.23
C ALA A 399 -29.29 -8.78 -1.19
N PRO A 400 -28.19 -9.49 -1.53
CA PRO A 400 -27.28 -9.04 -2.56
C PRO A 400 -28.03 -8.74 -3.85
N LEU A 401 -27.62 -7.69 -4.55
CA LEU A 401 -28.13 -7.42 -5.89
C LEU A 401 -27.62 -8.53 -6.80
N THR A 402 -28.52 -9.43 -7.16
CA THR A 402 -28.22 -10.51 -8.10
C THR A 402 -28.08 -9.94 -9.50
N HIS A 403 -27.27 -10.59 -10.32
CA HIS A 403 -27.23 -10.39 -11.74
C HIS A 403 -28.64 -10.66 -12.30
N ASP A 404 -29.37 -9.62 -12.60
CA ASP A 404 -30.54 -9.80 -13.43
C ASP A 404 -30.06 -10.00 -14.87
N ARG A 405 -30.41 -11.14 -15.47
CA ARG A 405 -30.10 -11.43 -16.86
C ARG A 405 -30.68 -10.39 -17.83
N ASP A 406 -31.60 -9.58 -17.35
CA ASP A 406 -32.23 -8.50 -18.10
C ASP A 406 -31.47 -7.17 -18.14
N ARG A 407 -30.21 -7.18 -17.74
CA ARG A 407 -29.23 -6.15 -18.12
C ARG A 407 -29.56 -4.71 -17.86
N LYS A 408 -30.20 -4.37 -16.87
CA LYS A 408 -30.21 -2.97 -16.47
C LYS A 408 -29.24 -2.81 -15.33
N SER A 409 -27.98 -2.56 -15.74
CA SER A 409 -26.91 -1.97 -14.96
C SER A 409 -27.14 -1.90 -13.46
N VAL A 410 -26.33 -2.68 -12.72
CA VAL A 410 -26.05 -2.43 -11.33
C VAL A 410 -25.38 -1.06 -11.26
N VAL A 411 -26.03 -0.06 -10.74
CA VAL A 411 -25.51 1.26 -10.42
C VAL A 411 -25.36 1.34 -8.92
#